data_5ce85eb5429f5ffe35c4536f7f728a1e
#
_entry.id   5ce85eb5429f5ffe35c4536f7f728a1e
#
_cell.length_a   1.000
_cell.length_b   1.000
_cell.length_c   1.000
_cell.angle_alpha   90.00
_cell.angle_beta   90.00
_cell.angle_gamma   90.00
#
_symmetry.space_group_name_H-M   'P 1'
#
loop_
_entity.id
_entity.type
_entity.pdbx_description
1 polymer ?
#
loop_
_entity_poly.entity_id
_entity_poly.type
_entity_poly.pdbx_seq_one_letter_code
_entity_poly.pdbx_strand_id
1 'polypeptide(L)'
;MVNIETFKHMNHLPDHKNLCSALLSFFNEQDGIIGAFVSGSGSAGGMDSFSDLDLGFLCSTDDEKEKVWSKRFDWMLPPWFHRMDADHVKPYFIIYLFEPHIHVDLVFYTKENLPPQAGGPYTIAFDRNAQLGNWLTEVNKPFNIPVDWSNVVHEEERIWTWIHYAWCHVGRGEYYDIAAGFAFLRDIPHSWYARMKGTERFNSRRLESRGESHFVEKMRLCYPMPDRASTKAALLNLIGIHNEQREQVDKLIRPQWKTTQSARDRITRLVSEI
;
A
#
# COMPACT_ATOMS: atom_id res chain seq x y z
N MET A 1 26.09 18.14 3.26
CA MET A 1 25.21 18.97 2.39
C MET A 1 24.13 18.05 1.86
N VAL A 2 22.84 18.44 1.93
CA VAL A 2 21.72 17.62 1.42
C VAL A 2 21.76 17.64 -0.11
N ASN A 3 21.54 16.47 -0.73
CA ASN A 3 21.54 16.31 -2.17
C ASN A 3 20.33 17.01 -2.81
N ILE A 4 20.54 17.83 -3.83
CA ILE A 4 19.49 18.59 -4.50
C ILE A 4 18.47 17.66 -5.22
N GLU A 5 18.88 16.48 -5.68
CA GLU A 5 18.01 15.48 -6.30
C GLU A 5 16.89 14.98 -5.38
N THR A 6 17.10 15.07 -4.06
CA THR A 6 16.10 14.75 -3.04
C THR A 6 14.78 15.50 -3.24
N PHE A 7 14.87 16.73 -3.78
CA PHE A 7 13.71 17.63 -3.90
C PHE A 7 13.09 17.68 -5.29
N LYS A 8 13.60 16.92 -6.26
CA LYS A 8 13.15 17.03 -7.67
C LYS A 8 11.64 16.80 -7.85
N HIS A 9 11.05 15.90 -7.06
CA HIS A 9 9.62 15.60 -7.11
C HIS A 9 8.76 16.51 -6.21
N MET A 10 9.39 17.41 -5.43
CA MET A 10 8.75 18.36 -4.50
C MET A 10 8.81 19.81 -4.99
N ASN A 11 9.41 20.09 -6.15
CA ASN A 11 9.62 21.47 -6.61
C ASN A 11 8.34 22.28 -6.80
N HIS A 12 7.21 21.62 -7.08
CA HIS A 12 5.89 22.24 -7.22
C HIS A 12 5.09 22.26 -5.90
N LEU A 13 5.68 21.76 -4.80
CA LEU A 13 5.08 21.63 -3.46
C LEU A 13 5.98 22.33 -2.43
N PRO A 14 5.92 23.67 -2.32
CA PRO A 14 6.86 24.44 -1.51
C PRO A 14 6.82 24.05 -0.02
N ASP A 15 5.64 23.74 0.55
CA ASP A 15 5.53 23.37 1.96
C ASP A 15 6.19 22.02 2.23
N HIS A 16 5.96 21.01 1.41
CA HIS A 16 6.62 19.70 1.50
C HIS A 16 8.14 19.84 1.35
N LYS A 17 8.58 20.62 0.38
CA LYS A 17 10.01 20.86 0.14
C LYS A 17 10.70 21.54 1.33
N ASN A 18 10.08 22.58 1.86
CA ASN A 18 10.61 23.32 3.00
C ASN A 18 10.67 22.45 4.26
N LEU A 19 9.58 21.71 4.54
CA LEU A 19 9.51 20.79 5.66
C LEU A 19 10.55 19.66 5.51
N CYS A 20 10.62 19.00 4.36
CA CYS A 20 11.61 17.97 4.09
C CYS A 20 13.04 18.50 4.30
N SER A 21 13.35 19.70 3.77
CA SER A 21 14.66 20.34 3.94
C SER A 21 14.97 20.61 5.41
N ALA A 22 14.02 21.13 6.18
CA ALA A 22 14.20 21.42 7.61
C ALA A 22 14.45 20.13 8.42
N LEU A 23 13.68 19.07 8.17
CA LEU A 23 13.86 17.79 8.83
C LEU A 23 15.20 17.14 8.49
N LEU A 24 15.58 17.11 7.22
CA LEU A 24 16.86 16.56 6.79
C LEU A 24 18.04 17.36 7.38
N SER A 25 17.94 18.69 7.49
CA SER A 25 18.94 19.52 8.11
C SER A 25 19.06 19.24 9.60
N PHE A 26 17.94 19.18 10.32
CA PHE A 26 17.91 18.86 11.74
C PHE A 26 18.57 17.51 12.04
N PHE A 27 18.18 16.45 11.32
CA PHE A 27 18.71 15.12 11.55
C PHE A 27 20.15 14.96 11.03
N ASN A 28 20.56 15.74 10.02
CA ASN A 28 21.95 15.77 9.60
C ASN A 28 22.90 16.36 10.65
N GLU A 29 22.40 17.12 11.62
CA GLU A 29 23.19 17.68 12.73
C GLU A 29 23.21 16.76 13.95
N GLN A 30 22.38 15.73 14.01
CA GLN A 30 22.37 14.82 15.15
C GLN A 30 23.57 13.87 15.14
N ASP A 31 24.20 13.74 16.30
CA ASP A 31 25.22 12.72 16.52
C ASP A 31 24.61 11.32 16.34
N GLY A 32 25.37 10.41 15.75
CA GLY A 32 24.92 9.04 15.50
C GLY A 32 24.16 8.84 14.18
N ILE A 33 23.60 9.88 13.55
CA ILE A 33 23.00 9.80 12.21
C ILE A 33 24.07 10.04 11.15
N ILE A 34 24.29 9.05 10.28
CA ILE A 34 25.32 9.08 9.25
C ILE A 34 24.79 9.16 7.83
N GLY A 35 23.49 8.95 7.62
CA GLY A 35 22.86 9.03 6.32
C GLY A 35 21.35 9.22 6.40
N ALA A 36 20.76 9.66 5.31
CA ALA A 36 19.31 9.74 5.13
C ALA A 36 18.91 9.53 3.69
N PHE A 37 17.70 9.03 3.50
CA PHE A 37 17.08 8.84 2.19
C PHE A 37 15.60 9.17 2.23
N VAL A 38 15.04 9.47 1.07
CA VAL A 38 13.61 9.63 0.82
C VAL A 38 13.10 8.39 0.10
N SER A 39 11.90 7.94 0.42
CA SER A 39 11.20 6.85 -0.26
C SER A 39 9.82 7.28 -0.76
N GLY A 40 8.98 6.32 -1.11
CA GLY A 40 7.60 6.58 -1.54
C GLY A 40 7.51 7.53 -2.74
N SER A 41 6.47 8.36 -2.77
CA SER A 41 6.22 9.30 -3.86
C SER A 41 7.29 10.40 -3.97
N GLY A 42 7.99 10.69 -2.87
CA GLY A 42 9.11 11.64 -2.85
C GLY A 42 10.31 11.19 -3.68
N SER A 43 10.50 9.89 -3.84
CA SER A 43 11.55 9.30 -4.67
C SER A 43 11.03 8.77 -6.02
N ALA A 44 9.84 8.14 -6.04
CA ALA A 44 9.24 7.56 -7.24
C ALA A 44 8.62 8.60 -8.18
N GLY A 45 8.25 9.77 -7.67
CA GLY A 45 7.49 10.79 -8.37
C GLY A 45 5.98 10.64 -8.17
N GLY A 46 5.23 11.62 -8.72
CA GLY A 46 3.77 11.64 -8.60
C GLY A 46 3.28 12.17 -7.25
N MET A 47 4.09 12.99 -6.57
CA MET A 47 3.65 13.73 -5.37
C MET A 47 2.59 14.78 -5.71
N ASP A 48 1.66 14.93 -4.80
CA ASP A 48 0.62 15.97 -4.79
C ASP A 48 0.53 16.62 -3.37
N SER A 49 -0.39 17.56 -3.20
CA SER A 49 -0.58 18.25 -1.92
C SER A 49 -1.09 17.36 -0.77
N PHE A 50 -1.49 16.14 -1.05
CA PHE A 50 -1.95 15.14 -0.08
C PHE A 50 -0.92 14.03 0.15
N SER A 51 0.24 14.12 -0.51
CA SER A 51 1.30 13.12 -0.35
C SER A 51 1.98 13.25 1.00
N ASP A 52 2.35 12.10 1.56
CA ASP A 52 3.21 11.97 2.72
C ASP A 52 4.70 12.19 2.36
N LEU A 53 5.52 12.39 3.39
CA LEU A 53 6.98 12.40 3.30
C LEU A 53 7.52 11.17 4.03
N ASP A 54 8.11 10.24 3.30
CA ASP A 54 8.73 9.03 3.83
C ASP A 54 10.25 9.23 3.96
N LEU A 55 10.76 9.43 5.18
CA LEU A 55 12.18 9.69 5.46
C LEU A 55 12.81 8.54 6.26
N GLY A 56 13.88 7.97 5.73
CA GLY A 56 14.70 6.99 6.41
C GLY A 56 16.03 7.58 6.86
N PHE A 57 16.43 7.31 8.11
CA PHE A 57 17.68 7.77 8.70
C PHE A 57 18.57 6.58 9.07
N LEU A 58 19.81 6.59 8.58
CA LEU A 58 20.81 5.59 8.91
C LEU A 58 21.60 6.04 10.13
N CYS A 59 21.54 5.25 11.18
CA CYS A 59 22.38 5.40 12.37
C CYS A 59 23.66 4.57 12.24
N SER A 60 24.75 5.02 12.86
CA SER A 60 26.06 4.38 12.76
C SER A 60 26.11 3.00 13.44
N THR A 61 25.38 2.84 14.54
CA THR A 61 25.25 1.59 15.31
C THR A 61 23.87 1.49 15.93
N ASP A 62 23.51 0.32 16.47
CA ASP A 62 22.27 0.14 17.23
C ASP A 62 22.25 0.98 18.51
N ASP A 63 23.37 1.13 19.20
CA ASP A 63 23.49 1.97 20.40
C ASP A 63 23.21 3.46 20.06
N GLU A 64 23.73 3.94 18.94
CA GLU A 64 23.45 5.32 18.50
C GLU A 64 21.98 5.46 18.05
N LYS A 65 21.41 4.47 17.41
CA LYS A 65 19.98 4.45 17.07
C LYS A 65 19.11 4.57 18.33
N GLU A 66 19.41 3.79 19.38
CA GLU A 66 18.73 3.88 20.68
C GLU A 66 18.87 5.26 21.32
N LYS A 67 20.06 5.85 21.29
CA LYS A 67 20.30 7.20 21.82
C LYS A 67 19.48 8.26 21.05
N VAL A 68 19.45 8.19 19.72
CA VAL A 68 18.64 9.09 18.90
C VAL A 68 17.16 8.89 19.22
N TRP A 69 16.69 7.64 19.26
CA TRP A 69 15.30 7.29 19.52
C TRP A 69 14.82 7.70 20.91
N SER A 70 15.65 7.53 21.92
CA SER A 70 15.31 7.92 23.31
C SER A 70 15.02 9.41 23.47
N LYS A 71 15.62 10.24 22.61
CA LYS A 71 15.43 11.71 22.58
C LYS A 71 14.24 12.16 21.72
N ARG A 72 13.47 11.26 21.10
CA ARG A 72 12.42 11.61 20.12
C ARG A 72 11.34 12.57 20.65
N PHE A 73 11.19 12.63 21.96
CA PHE A 73 10.23 13.55 22.59
C PHE A 73 10.79 14.97 22.79
N ASP A 74 12.10 15.13 22.70
CA ASP A 74 12.81 16.39 22.91
C ASP A 74 13.30 17.03 21.60
N TRP A 75 12.99 16.43 20.45
CA TRP A 75 13.40 16.98 19.15
C TRP A 75 12.74 18.33 18.88
N MET A 76 13.57 19.33 18.58
CA MET A 76 13.15 20.68 18.20
C MET A 76 12.82 20.74 16.70
N LEU A 77 11.75 20.06 16.30
CA LEU A 77 11.28 20.01 14.92
C LEU A 77 10.45 21.26 14.56
N PRO A 78 10.18 21.49 13.25
CA PRO A 78 9.18 22.46 12.81
C PRO A 78 7.83 22.26 13.50
N PRO A 79 6.92 23.25 13.49
CA PRO A 79 5.62 23.12 14.17
C PRO A 79 4.84 21.88 13.70
N TRP A 80 4.47 21.05 14.65
CA TRP A 80 3.64 19.87 14.47
C TRP A 80 2.46 19.90 15.43
N PHE A 81 1.34 19.26 15.07
CA PHE A 81 0.13 19.23 15.89
C PHE A 81 -0.24 17.82 16.39
N HIS A 82 0.34 16.77 15.82
CA HIS A 82 0.15 15.39 16.29
C HIS A 82 1.38 14.54 16.02
N ARG A 83 1.60 13.54 16.87
CA ARG A 83 2.61 12.49 16.65
C ARG A 83 2.14 11.16 17.23
N MET A 84 2.65 10.07 16.67
CA MET A 84 2.37 8.72 17.13
C MET A 84 3.60 7.83 16.92
N ASP A 85 4.04 7.15 18.00
CA ASP A 85 4.98 6.04 17.83
C ASP A 85 4.29 4.89 17.09
N ALA A 86 4.87 4.44 16.01
CA ALA A 86 4.28 3.44 15.12
C ALA A 86 4.98 2.07 15.22
N ASP A 87 5.48 1.73 16.41
CA ASP A 87 6.22 0.48 16.70
C ASP A 87 5.42 -0.79 16.35
N HIS A 88 4.09 -0.70 16.37
CA HIS A 88 3.20 -1.80 15.95
C HIS A 88 3.27 -2.11 14.45
N VAL A 89 3.76 -1.17 13.64
CA VAL A 89 4.00 -1.35 12.20
C VAL A 89 5.44 -1.77 11.95
N LYS A 90 6.38 -1.07 12.60
CA LYS A 90 7.82 -1.24 12.42
C LYS A 90 8.59 -0.63 13.61
N PRO A 91 9.62 -1.30 14.13
CA PRO A 91 10.47 -0.73 15.18
C PRO A 91 11.15 0.57 14.74
N TYR A 92 11.32 1.51 15.68
CA TYR A 92 11.94 2.81 15.45
C TYR A 92 11.26 3.64 14.37
N PHE A 93 9.95 3.57 14.34
CA PHE A 93 9.09 4.31 13.43
C PHE A 93 8.21 5.27 14.20
N ILE A 94 8.22 6.56 13.81
CA ILE A 94 7.36 7.60 14.37
C ILE A 94 6.72 8.38 13.24
N ILE A 95 5.44 8.65 13.41
CA ILE A 95 4.61 9.45 12.52
C ILE A 95 4.42 10.83 13.12
N TYR A 96 4.58 11.86 12.32
CA TYR A 96 4.24 13.24 12.66
C TYR A 96 3.22 13.81 11.68
N LEU A 97 2.33 14.66 12.21
CA LEU A 97 1.49 15.54 11.41
C LEU A 97 1.97 16.98 11.63
N PHE A 98 2.57 17.55 10.60
CA PHE A 98 3.11 18.90 10.60
C PHE A 98 2.12 19.91 10.03
N GLU A 99 2.25 21.16 10.47
CA GLU A 99 1.56 22.26 9.82
C GLU A 99 2.03 22.45 8.36
N PRO A 100 1.13 22.80 7.42
CA PRO A 100 -0.31 22.99 7.62
C PRO A 100 -1.11 21.67 7.73
N HIS A 101 -0.67 20.55 7.18
CA HIS A 101 -1.30 19.21 7.25
C HIS A 101 -0.47 18.12 6.57
N ILE A 102 0.84 18.17 6.71
CA ILE A 102 1.75 17.21 6.06
C ILE A 102 2.02 16.03 6.99
N HIS A 103 1.70 14.84 6.52
CA HIS A 103 2.06 13.58 7.18
C HIS A 103 3.53 13.25 6.87
N VAL A 104 4.30 12.93 7.90
CA VAL A 104 5.70 12.55 7.76
C VAL A 104 5.98 11.27 8.53
N ASP A 105 6.54 10.31 7.81
CA ASP A 105 7.03 9.04 8.34
C ASP A 105 8.54 9.16 8.55
N LEU A 106 9.00 9.02 9.81
CA LEU A 106 10.42 8.98 10.16
C LEU A 106 10.77 7.57 10.66
N VAL A 107 11.69 6.93 9.97
CA VAL A 107 12.15 5.57 10.33
C VAL A 107 13.67 5.57 10.53
N PHE A 108 14.13 4.96 11.61
CA PHE A 108 15.55 4.88 11.95
C PHE A 108 16.06 3.46 11.75
N TYR A 109 17.19 3.36 11.05
CA TYR A 109 17.81 2.12 10.62
C TYR A 109 19.25 2.03 11.08
N THR A 110 19.76 0.82 11.16
CA THR A 110 21.19 0.52 11.03
C THR A 110 21.43 -0.17 9.69
N LYS A 111 22.69 -0.38 9.33
CA LYS A 111 23.06 -0.99 8.06
C LYS A 111 22.42 -2.38 7.85
N GLU A 112 22.28 -3.12 8.94
CA GLU A 112 21.79 -4.50 8.97
C GLU A 112 20.28 -4.59 8.71
N ASN A 113 19.55 -3.51 8.93
CA ASN A 113 18.08 -3.49 8.79
C ASN A 113 17.56 -2.44 7.82
N LEU A 114 18.41 -1.95 6.90
CA LEU A 114 17.98 -1.11 5.79
C LEU A 114 16.85 -1.77 4.98
N PRO A 115 15.89 -1.00 4.45
CA PRO A 115 14.76 -1.56 3.76
C PRO A 115 15.17 -2.34 2.50
N PRO A 116 14.43 -3.42 2.17
CA PRO A 116 14.72 -4.24 1.00
C PRO A 116 14.30 -3.52 -0.30
N GLN A 117 14.72 -4.09 -1.43
CA GLN A 117 14.41 -3.60 -2.78
C GLN A 117 12.91 -3.35 -3.03
N ALA A 118 12.04 -4.22 -2.51
CA ALA A 118 10.58 -4.10 -2.68
C ALA A 118 9.95 -2.82 -2.10
N GLY A 119 10.67 -2.05 -1.29
CA GLY A 119 10.22 -0.77 -0.74
C GLY A 119 10.64 0.46 -1.55
N GLY A 120 11.45 0.28 -2.62
CA GLY A 120 11.98 1.38 -3.44
C GLY A 120 11.02 1.92 -4.51
N PRO A 121 11.44 2.91 -5.31
CA PRO A 121 12.79 3.49 -5.33
C PRO A 121 13.12 4.36 -4.12
N TYR A 122 14.43 4.56 -3.90
CA TYR A 122 14.96 5.41 -2.84
C TYR A 122 15.88 6.48 -3.43
N THR A 123 15.92 7.66 -2.79
CA THR A 123 16.85 8.74 -3.15
C THR A 123 17.65 9.15 -1.92
N ILE A 124 19.00 9.05 -1.98
CA ILE A 124 19.87 9.46 -0.89
C ILE A 124 19.81 10.98 -0.72
N ALA A 125 19.43 11.43 0.48
CA ALA A 125 19.43 12.83 0.87
C ALA A 125 20.81 13.30 1.34
N PHE A 126 21.47 12.52 2.20
CA PHE A 126 22.88 12.68 2.56
C PHE A 126 23.47 11.33 2.99
N ASP A 127 24.79 11.20 2.87
CA ASP A 127 25.54 10.00 3.22
C ASP A 127 26.96 10.41 3.64
N ARG A 128 27.23 10.44 4.95
CA ARG A 128 28.49 10.94 5.49
C ARG A 128 29.68 10.01 5.24
N ASN A 129 29.42 8.72 5.23
CA ASN A 129 30.46 7.70 5.20
C ASN A 129 30.34 6.78 3.99
N ALA A 130 29.64 7.20 2.93
CA ALA A 130 29.38 6.40 1.72
C ALA A 130 28.78 5.00 2.01
N GLN A 131 27.98 4.87 3.06
CA GLN A 131 27.38 3.60 3.50
C GLN A 131 26.12 3.24 2.70
N LEU A 132 25.41 4.25 2.19
CA LEU A 132 24.16 4.06 1.46
C LEU A 132 24.36 3.78 -0.04
N GLY A 133 25.52 4.12 -0.61
CA GLY A 133 25.77 4.01 -2.06
C GLY A 133 25.61 2.59 -2.61
N ASN A 134 26.22 1.60 -1.96
CA ASN A 134 26.10 0.20 -2.36
C ASN A 134 24.66 -0.33 -2.18
N TRP A 135 24.04 -0.02 -1.03
CA TRP A 135 22.66 -0.38 -0.77
C TRP A 135 21.73 0.21 -1.84
N LEU A 136 21.86 1.52 -2.15
CA LEU A 136 21.05 2.18 -3.16
C LEU A 136 21.15 1.51 -4.53
N THR A 137 22.38 1.12 -4.93
CA THR A 137 22.60 0.43 -6.20
C THR A 137 21.85 -0.89 -6.26
N GLU A 138 21.79 -1.64 -5.16
CA GLU A 138 21.08 -2.91 -5.11
C GLU A 138 19.56 -2.73 -5.08
N VAL A 139 19.04 -1.84 -4.23
CA VAL A 139 17.60 -1.68 -4.01
C VAL A 139 16.88 -0.94 -5.14
N ASN A 140 17.59 -0.15 -5.95
CA ASN A 140 17.01 0.55 -7.11
C ASN A 140 17.17 -0.25 -8.43
N LYS A 141 17.69 -1.46 -8.40
CA LYS A 141 17.67 -2.34 -9.57
C LYS A 141 16.22 -2.62 -9.98
N PRO A 142 15.92 -2.73 -11.28
CA PRO A 142 14.61 -3.17 -11.72
C PRO A 142 14.26 -4.50 -11.06
N PHE A 143 13.16 -4.52 -10.36
CA PHE A 143 12.67 -5.69 -9.63
C PHE A 143 11.45 -6.25 -10.36
N ASN A 144 11.65 -7.30 -11.14
CA ASN A 144 10.56 -8.05 -11.74
C ASN A 144 10.17 -9.17 -10.78
N ILE A 145 9.07 -9.00 -10.07
CA ILE A 145 8.48 -10.09 -9.31
C ILE A 145 7.70 -10.95 -10.29
N PRO A 146 8.01 -12.25 -10.42
CA PRO A 146 7.22 -13.14 -11.24
C PRO A 146 5.76 -13.13 -10.78
N VAL A 147 4.84 -13.00 -11.72
CA VAL A 147 3.40 -13.06 -11.41
C VAL A 147 3.07 -14.45 -10.89
N ASP A 148 2.73 -14.54 -9.60
CA ASP A 148 2.43 -15.81 -8.95
C ASP A 148 0.93 -16.15 -9.05
N TRP A 149 0.63 -17.24 -9.75
CA TRP A 149 -0.70 -17.81 -9.88
C TRP A 149 -0.91 -19.09 -9.05
N SER A 150 0.03 -19.46 -8.17
CA SER A 150 -0.02 -20.71 -7.41
C SER A 150 -1.30 -20.89 -6.58
N ASN A 151 -1.85 -19.79 -6.07
CA ASN A 151 -3.05 -19.79 -5.22
C ASN A 151 -4.37 -19.56 -5.98
N VAL A 152 -4.37 -19.44 -7.30
CA VAL A 152 -5.54 -19.02 -8.08
C VAL A 152 -6.75 -19.95 -7.91
N VAL A 153 -6.52 -21.25 -7.82
CA VAL A 153 -7.61 -22.24 -7.61
C VAL A 153 -8.22 -22.07 -6.22
N HIS A 154 -7.40 -21.86 -5.20
CA HIS A 154 -7.86 -21.63 -3.83
C HIS A 154 -8.61 -20.28 -3.70
N GLU A 155 -8.13 -19.25 -4.36
CA GLU A 155 -8.80 -17.93 -4.40
C GLU A 155 -10.18 -18.04 -5.06
N GLU A 156 -10.30 -18.84 -6.12
CA GLU A 156 -11.57 -19.11 -6.79
C GLU A 156 -12.54 -19.88 -5.89
N GLU A 157 -12.08 -20.94 -5.21
CA GLU A 157 -12.90 -21.65 -4.21
C GLU A 157 -13.35 -20.69 -3.09
N ARG A 158 -12.43 -19.85 -2.62
CA ARG A 158 -12.66 -18.92 -1.52
C ARG A 158 -13.70 -17.85 -1.84
N ILE A 159 -13.66 -17.24 -3.04
CA ILE A 159 -14.64 -16.19 -3.37
C ILE A 159 -16.06 -16.73 -3.39
N TRP A 160 -16.29 -17.94 -3.91
CA TRP A 160 -17.63 -18.55 -3.94
C TRP A 160 -18.13 -18.88 -2.53
N THR A 161 -17.27 -19.37 -1.66
CA THR A 161 -17.59 -19.63 -0.26
C THR A 161 -17.99 -18.33 0.45
N TRP A 162 -17.24 -17.26 0.23
CA TRP A 162 -17.51 -15.96 0.86
C TRP A 162 -18.76 -15.27 0.30
N ILE A 163 -19.06 -15.45 -0.98
CA ILE A 163 -20.33 -14.99 -1.57
C ILE A 163 -21.51 -15.72 -0.92
N HIS A 164 -21.38 -17.01 -0.64
CA HIS A 164 -22.41 -17.76 0.09
C HIS A 164 -22.58 -17.24 1.53
N TYR A 165 -21.49 -16.95 2.25
CA TYR A 165 -21.59 -16.32 3.57
C TYR A 165 -22.29 -14.95 3.49
N ALA A 166 -21.93 -14.13 2.51
CA ALA A 166 -22.59 -12.85 2.28
C ALA A 166 -24.11 -13.02 2.07
N TRP A 167 -24.50 -14.02 1.29
CA TRP A 167 -25.92 -14.39 1.12
C TRP A 167 -26.60 -14.72 2.46
N CYS A 168 -25.95 -15.50 3.33
CA CYS A 168 -26.47 -15.83 4.66
C CYS A 168 -26.67 -14.58 5.53
N HIS A 169 -25.68 -13.66 5.54
CA HIS A 169 -25.76 -12.41 6.29
C HIS A 169 -26.89 -11.50 5.78
N VAL A 170 -27.08 -11.41 4.45
CA VAL A 170 -28.20 -10.67 3.87
C VAL A 170 -29.52 -11.28 4.31
N GLY A 171 -29.63 -12.61 4.33
CA GLY A 171 -30.85 -13.31 4.79
C GLY A 171 -31.20 -13.01 6.26
N ARG A 172 -30.19 -12.71 7.10
CA ARG A 172 -30.36 -12.32 8.52
C ARG A 172 -30.57 -10.82 8.72
N GLY A 173 -30.41 -9.99 7.68
CA GLY A 173 -30.46 -8.54 7.79
C GLY A 173 -29.19 -7.91 8.38
N GLU A 174 -28.06 -8.61 8.32
CA GLU A 174 -26.74 -8.19 8.87
C GLU A 174 -25.96 -7.34 7.86
N TYR A 175 -26.57 -6.25 7.38
CA TYR A 175 -26.02 -5.45 6.26
C TYR A 175 -24.75 -4.69 6.60
N TYR A 176 -24.56 -4.27 7.83
CA TYR A 176 -23.33 -3.59 8.24
C TYR A 176 -22.12 -4.52 8.25
N ASP A 177 -22.32 -5.75 8.73
CA ASP A 177 -21.27 -6.76 8.75
C ASP A 177 -20.83 -7.13 7.34
N ILE A 178 -21.79 -7.40 6.45
CA ILE A 178 -21.46 -7.75 5.07
C ILE A 178 -20.86 -6.56 4.29
N ALA A 179 -21.27 -5.32 4.56
CA ALA A 179 -20.65 -4.15 3.95
C ALA A 179 -19.16 -4.04 4.29
N ALA A 180 -18.78 -4.33 5.55
CA ALA A 180 -17.38 -4.47 5.95
C ALA A 180 -16.70 -5.67 5.27
N GLY A 181 -17.38 -6.82 5.19
CA GLY A 181 -16.88 -8.06 4.56
C GLY A 181 -16.61 -7.92 3.05
N PHE A 182 -17.23 -6.96 2.37
CA PHE A 182 -16.96 -6.69 0.95
C PHE A 182 -15.50 -6.30 0.66
N ALA A 183 -14.76 -5.82 1.64
CA ALA A 183 -13.33 -5.58 1.46
C ALA A 183 -12.59 -6.87 1.05
N PHE A 184 -12.85 -7.98 1.76
CA PHE A 184 -12.26 -9.29 1.45
C PHE A 184 -12.74 -9.87 0.11
N LEU A 185 -14.01 -9.65 -0.22
CA LEU A 185 -14.57 -10.10 -1.49
C LEU A 185 -13.94 -9.38 -2.69
N ARG A 186 -13.63 -8.08 -2.57
CA ARG A 186 -13.00 -7.28 -3.62
C ARG A 186 -11.50 -7.56 -3.79
N ASP A 187 -10.83 -8.09 -2.77
CA ASP A 187 -9.39 -8.36 -2.84
C ASP A 187 -9.03 -9.36 -3.93
N ILE A 188 -9.88 -10.37 -4.18
CA ILE A 188 -9.62 -11.38 -5.22
C ILE A 188 -9.67 -10.76 -6.62
N PRO A 189 -10.73 -10.06 -7.05
CA PRO A 189 -10.76 -9.38 -8.35
C PRO A 189 -9.64 -8.36 -8.54
N HIS A 190 -9.26 -7.62 -7.49
CA HIS A 190 -8.14 -6.70 -7.55
C HIS A 190 -6.82 -7.44 -7.79
N SER A 191 -6.57 -8.51 -7.04
CA SER A 191 -5.38 -9.34 -7.16
C SER A 191 -5.25 -9.97 -8.55
N TRP A 192 -6.35 -10.51 -9.08
CA TRP A 192 -6.36 -11.11 -10.41
C TRP A 192 -6.13 -10.06 -11.49
N TYR A 193 -6.76 -8.89 -11.37
CA TYR A 193 -6.52 -7.78 -12.29
C TYR A 193 -5.04 -7.37 -12.30
N ALA A 194 -4.42 -7.22 -11.13
CA ALA A 194 -3.01 -6.89 -11.01
C ALA A 194 -2.12 -7.91 -11.71
N ARG A 195 -2.35 -9.20 -11.44
CA ARG A 195 -1.59 -10.30 -12.07
C ARG A 195 -1.73 -10.31 -13.59
N MET A 196 -2.94 -10.11 -14.11
CA MET A 196 -3.18 -10.02 -15.55
C MET A 196 -2.46 -8.83 -16.20
N LYS A 197 -2.21 -7.76 -15.45
CA LYS A 197 -1.44 -6.58 -15.89
C LYS A 197 0.05 -6.70 -15.63
N GLY A 198 0.54 -7.81 -15.06
CA GLY A 198 1.95 -7.98 -14.72
C GLY A 198 2.43 -7.08 -13.59
N THR A 199 1.52 -6.63 -12.73
CA THR A 199 1.83 -5.80 -11.57
C THR A 199 1.60 -6.60 -10.28
N GLU A 200 2.49 -6.45 -9.29
CA GLU A 200 2.50 -7.30 -8.10
C GLU A 200 1.41 -7.00 -7.09
N ARG A 201 1.05 -5.73 -6.96
CA ARG A 201 0.10 -5.28 -5.96
C ARG A 201 -0.85 -4.27 -6.57
N PHE A 202 -2.05 -4.73 -6.83
CA PHE A 202 -3.16 -3.88 -7.11
C PHE A 202 -4.19 -4.11 -6.00
N ASN A 203 -4.35 -3.14 -5.14
CA ASN A 203 -5.42 -3.10 -4.17
C ASN A 203 -6.30 -1.88 -4.47
N SER A 204 -7.27 -1.59 -3.63
CA SER A 204 -8.12 -0.41 -3.78
C SER A 204 -7.35 0.93 -3.68
N ARG A 205 -6.10 0.93 -3.20
CA ARG A 205 -5.30 2.16 -3.08
C ARG A 205 -4.93 2.69 -4.47
N ARG A 206 -5.39 3.90 -4.79
CA ARG A 206 -5.18 4.57 -6.08
C ARG A 206 -5.77 3.79 -7.28
N LEU A 207 -6.83 3.00 -7.03
CA LEU A 207 -7.54 2.29 -8.09
C LEU A 207 -8.03 3.26 -9.17
N GLU A 208 -8.59 4.41 -8.76
CA GLU A 208 -9.15 5.43 -9.63
C GLU A 208 -8.14 6.03 -10.61
N SER A 209 -6.87 6.14 -10.20
CA SER A 209 -5.81 6.72 -11.03
C SER A 209 -4.95 5.70 -11.77
N ARG A 210 -4.92 4.45 -11.32
CA ARG A 210 -4.05 3.39 -11.87
C ARG A 210 -4.79 2.32 -12.64
N GLY A 211 -6.08 2.10 -12.32
CA GLY A 211 -6.91 1.12 -12.99
C GLY A 211 -7.37 1.60 -14.37
N GLU A 212 -7.62 0.66 -15.27
CA GLU A 212 -8.35 0.97 -16.50
C GLU A 212 -9.77 1.41 -16.17
N SER A 213 -10.26 2.47 -16.80
CA SER A 213 -11.57 3.08 -16.51
C SER A 213 -12.71 2.04 -16.47
N HIS A 214 -12.70 1.07 -17.39
CA HIS A 214 -13.69 0.01 -17.43
C HIS A 214 -13.68 -0.88 -16.17
N PHE A 215 -12.50 -1.26 -15.68
CA PHE A 215 -12.40 -2.06 -14.45
C PHE A 215 -12.78 -1.24 -13.22
N VAL A 216 -12.34 0.01 -13.15
CA VAL A 216 -12.69 0.95 -12.07
C VAL A 216 -14.20 1.12 -11.93
N GLU A 217 -14.90 1.38 -13.06
CA GLU A 217 -16.35 1.54 -13.06
C GLU A 217 -17.08 0.26 -12.61
N LYS A 218 -16.63 -0.92 -13.04
CA LYS A 218 -17.19 -2.19 -12.56
C LYS A 218 -16.97 -2.38 -11.07
N MET A 219 -15.75 -2.14 -10.58
CA MET A 219 -15.43 -2.28 -9.16
C MET A 219 -16.22 -1.30 -8.29
N ARG A 220 -16.53 -0.10 -8.78
CA ARG A 220 -17.36 0.88 -8.07
C ARG A 220 -18.74 0.32 -7.72
N LEU A 221 -19.32 -0.51 -8.58
CA LEU A 221 -20.61 -1.15 -8.34
C LEU A 221 -20.55 -2.28 -7.28
N CYS A 222 -19.37 -2.63 -6.80
CA CYS A 222 -19.15 -3.61 -5.73
C CYS A 222 -19.00 -2.97 -4.34
N TYR A 223 -19.46 -1.72 -4.15
CA TYR A 223 -19.49 -1.01 -2.87
C TYR A 223 -20.94 -0.83 -2.43
N PRO A 224 -21.50 -1.72 -1.59
CA PRO A 224 -22.90 -1.65 -1.20
C PRO A 224 -23.15 -0.58 -0.15
N MET A 225 -24.32 0.02 -0.18
CA MET A 225 -24.95 0.62 1.00
C MET A 225 -25.43 -0.51 1.92
N PRO A 226 -25.56 -0.25 3.25
CA PRO A 226 -25.98 -1.27 4.22
C PRO A 226 -27.49 -1.56 4.16
N ASP A 227 -27.97 -1.99 3.00
CA ASP A 227 -29.33 -2.40 2.74
C ASP A 227 -29.38 -3.61 1.79
N ARG A 228 -30.53 -4.30 1.76
CA ARG A 228 -30.72 -5.54 1.01
C ARG A 228 -30.51 -5.37 -0.50
N ALA A 229 -31.14 -4.35 -1.08
CA ALA A 229 -31.13 -4.15 -2.53
C ALA A 229 -29.73 -3.79 -3.03
N SER A 230 -29.04 -2.87 -2.35
CA SER A 230 -27.70 -2.47 -2.68
C SER A 230 -26.69 -3.61 -2.50
N THR A 231 -26.81 -4.39 -1.42
CA THR A 231 -25.95 -5.55 -1.17
C THR A 231 -26.12 -6.63 -2.23
N LYS A 232 -27.37 -6.95 -2.61
CA LYS A 232 -27.66 -7.88 -3.70
C LYS A 232 -27.02 -7.43 -5.01
N ALA A 233 -27.23 -6.17 -5.39
CA ALA A 233 -26.67 -5.61 -6.62
C ALA A 233 -25.14 -5.69 -6.64
N ALA A 234 -24.48 -5.33 -5.52
CA ALA A 234 -23.03 -5.39 -5.41
C ALA A 234 -22.49 -6.84 -5.51
N LEU A 235 -23.16 -7.82 -4.90
CA LEU A 235 -22.79 -9.24 -5.03
C LEU A 235 -22.90 -9.73 -6.48
N LEU A 236 -23.99 -9.39 -7.18
CA LEU A 236 -24.17 -9.77 -8.59
C LEU A 236 -23.11 -9.13 -9.50
N ASN A 237 -22.77 -7.86 -9.27
CA ASN A 237 -21.68 -7.20 -9.99
C ASN A 237 -20.32 -7.88 -9.72
N LEU A 238 -20.03 -8.23 -8.48
CA LEU A 238 -18.80 -8.94 -8.11
C LEU A 238 -18.72 -10.30 -8.80
N ILE A 239 -19.81 -11.08 -8.82
CA ILE A 239 -19.91 -12.35 -9.54
C ILE A 239 -19.63 -12.14 -11.03
N GLY A 240 -20.20 -11.11 -11.64
CA GLY A 240 -19.96 -10.76 -13.03
C GLY A 240 -18.48 -10.50 -13.33
N ILE A 241 -17.84 -9.65 -12.53
CA ILE A 241 -16.41 -9.34 -12.66
C ILE A 241 -15.56 -10.62 -12.51
N HIS A 242 -15.84 -11.41 -11.49
CA HIS A 242 -15.08 -12.64 -11.22
C HIS A 242 -15.22 -13.65 -12.36
N ASN A 243 -16.40 -13.82 -12.92
CA ASN A 243 -16.62 -14.70 -14.07
C ASN A 243 -15.83 -14.27 -15.30
N GLU A 244 -15.85 -12.98 -15.63
CA GLU A 244 -15.06 -12.43 -16.74
C GLU A 244 -13.55 -12.62 -16.53
N GLN A 245 -13.07 -12.37 -15.32
CA GLN A 245 -11.65 -12.57 -15.00
C GLN A 245 -11.27 -14.06 -15.05
N ARG A 246 -12.15 -14.95 -14.57
CA ARG A 246 -11.92 -16.38 -14.61
C ARG A 246 -11.74 -16.89 -16.04
N GLU A 247 -12.55 -16.41 -16.99
CA GLU A 247 -12.39 -16.73 -18.41
C GLU A 247 -11.04 -16.24 -18.97
N GLN A 248 -10.56 -15.08 -18.53
CA GLN A 248 -9.28 -14.56 -18.95
C GLN A 248 -8.11 -15.37 -18.36
N VAL A 249 -8.18 -15.67 -17.06
CA VAL A 249 -7.20 -16.52 -16.36
C VAL A 249 -7.15 -17.94 -16.97
N ASP A 250 -8.30 -18.49 -17.35
CA ASP A 250 -8.37 -19.79 -18.01
C ASP A 250 -7.61 -19.82 -19.34
N LYS A 251 -7.68 -18.73 -20.12
CA LYS A 251 -6.92 -18.57 -21.37
C LYS A 251 -5.42 -18.40 -21.12
N LEU A 252 -5.03 -17.77 -19.99
CA LEU A 252 -3.64 -17.47 -19.67
C LEU A 252 -2.88 -18.67 -19.13
N ILE A 253 -3.44 -19.38 -18.16
CA ILE A 253 -2.71 -20.41 -17.38
C ILE A 253 -3.43 -21.75 -17.29
N ARG A 254 -4.67 -21.86 -17.74
CA ARG A 254 -5.49 -23.09 -17.78
C ARG A 254 -5.47 -23.87 -16.45
N PRO A 255 -5.88 -23.27 -15.33
CA PRO A 255 -5.83 -23.93 -14.04
C PRO A 255 -6.82 -25.09 -13.98
N GLN A 256 -6.54 -26.06 -13.12
CA GLN A 256 -7.52 -27.12 -12.84
C GLN A 256 -8.50 -26.65 -11.76
N TRP A 257 -9.57 -26.02 -12.21
CA TRP A 257 -10.61 -25.51 -11.34
C TRP A 257 -11.29 -26.62 -10.55
N LYS A 258 -11.47 -26.42 -9.25
CA LYS A 258 -12.20 -27.33 -8.39
C LYS A 258 -13.67 -26.96 -8.25
N THR A 259 -13.99 -25.66 -8.26
CA THR A 259 -15.38 -25.20 -8.22
C THR A 259 -16.06 -25.50 -9.55
N THR A 260 -17.11 -26.29 -9.49
CA THR A 260 -17.88 -26.69 -10.68
C THR A 260 -18.79 -25.58 -11.21
N GLN A 261 -19.14 -25.62 -12.49
CA GLN A 261 -20.10 -24.67 -13.06
C GLN A 261 -21.45 -24.74 -12.32
N SER A 262 -21.91 -25.95 -11.99
CA SER A 262 -23.18 -26.16 -11.26
C SER A 262 -23.17 -25.49 -9.88
N ALA A 263 -22.04 -25.52 -9.15
CA ALA A 263 -21.92 -24.83 -7.85
C ALA A 263 -22.00 -23.31 -8.01
N ARG A 264 -21.31 -22.76 -9.01
CA ARG A 264 -21.33 -21.32 -9.34
C ARG A 264 -22.72 -20.85 -9.72
N ASP A 265 -23.41 -21.58 -10.60
CA ASP A 265 -24.77 -21.27 -11.03
C ASP A 265 -25.74 -21.30 -9.85
N ARG A 266 -25.58 -22.27 -8.93
CA ARG A 266 -26.42 -22.38 -7.75
C ARG A 266 -26.21 -21.19 -6.80
N ILE A 267 -24.97 -20.80 -6.52
CA ILE A 267 -24.67 -19.64 -5.65
C ILE A 267 -25.19 -18.34 -6.29
N THR A 268 -24.97 -18.16 -7.59
CA THR A 268 -25.48 -17.00 -8.33
C THR A 268 -27.02 -16.91 -8.24
N ARG A 269 -27.71 -18.04 -8.36
CA ARG A 269 -29.17 -18.10 -8.20
C ARG A 269 -29.59 -17.70 -6.79
N LEU A 270 -28.97 -18.25 -5.75
CA LEU A 270 -29.24 -17.87 -4.36
C LEU A 270 -29.13 -16.36 -4.15
N VAL A 271 -28.06 -15.73 -4.67
CA VAL A 271 -27.88 -14.27 -4.60
C VAL A 271 -28.98 -13.54 -5.39
N SER A 272 -29.41 -14.04 -6.52
CA SER A 272 -30.47 -13.40 -7.34
C SER A 272 -31.86 -13.48 -6.73
N GLU A 273 -32.09 -14.42 -5.83
CA GLU A 273 -33.38 -14.63 -5.14
C GLU A 273 -33.56 -13.86 -3.83
N ILE A 274 -32.49 -13.18 -3.33
CA ILE A 274 -32.61 -12.34 -2.13
C ILE A 274 -33.31 -10.96 -2.44
#